data_8a36a517c206c19db3e8bd1616e8800f
#
_entry.id   8a36a517c206c19db3e8bd1616e8800f
#
_cell.length_a   1.000
_cell.length_b   1.000
_cell.length_c   1.000
_cell.angle_alpha   90.00
_cell.angle_beta   90.00
_cell.angle_gamma   90.00
#
_symmetry.space_group_name_H-M   'P 1'
#
loop_
_entity.id
_entity.type
_entity.pdbx_description
1 polymer ?
#
loop_
_entity_poly.entity_id
_entity_poly.type
_entity_poly.pdbx_seq_one_letter_code
_entity_poly.pdbx_strand_id
1 'polypeptide(L)'
;TDPASSERKPVKYRHPMNPTIFSDTPAKDDMGMDYIPVYADGDGSDNAGPGFSIAPEVVNNLGVRVAPVERGDLARRIETVGYVDYDERTLSHVHLRANGWVESLKVRTLGERVRQGDLLMQVYAPDLSNAQEEYLQSLRGGISLLKVSARDRLLALGVSENQIQQLEKEGRVRPLTAVYARQDGIVSALNIREGMYVMPQTELMTLADPSTIWIKVEVFEQQADWLAVGQKAEVRLPHVPNEVWEGLVEYIYPDVDPKTRTVRARLRFPNRGERLKFNMFADVAIHAAPRANALHIPREALISTGVEQRVIVALGEGRFEARPVQTGIEAGDRVEILSGLKKGEQVVTSAQFLLDSESSIRASIQRLTAPPKPGIWAEGVINTVEVDSHTVNITHEPIPELNWPTMTMDFPTAQGIDLEQLRPDRKLRFRISEGEDGRYQIDAIEPTGAQP
;
A
#
# COMPACT_ATOMS: atom_id res chain seq x y z
N THR A 1 38.63 -17.65 -51.03
CA THR A 1 38.86 -18.71 -50.00
C THR A 1 37.77 -18.58 -48.96
N ASP A 2 36.69 -19.40 -49.17
CA ASP A 2 35.59 -19.56 -48.22
C ASP A 2 36.06 -20.23 -46.95
N PRO A 3 35.57 -19.82 -45.75
CA PRO A 3 35.76 -20.55 -44.55
C PRO A 3 34.83 -21.77 -44.48
N ALA A 4 35.40 -22.91 -44.17
CA ALA A 4 34.80 -24.22 -44.09
C ALA A 4 33.49 -24.22 -43.25
N SER A 5 32.37 -24.67 -43.83
CA SER A 5 31.18 -25.08 -43.18
C SER A 5 31.47 -26.34 -42.34
N SER A 6 31.40 -26.25 -41.03
CA SER A 6 31.39 -27.43 -40.15
C SER A 6 30.12 -28.22 -40.39
N GLU A 7 30.20 -29.36 -41.06
CA GLU A 7 29.09 -30.30 -41.30
C GLU A 7 28.58 -30.81 -39.94
N ARG A 8 27.39 -30.32 -39.52
CA ARG A 8 26.65 -30.89 -38.38
C ARG A 8 26.16 -32.27 -38.76
N LYS A 9 26.58 -33.31 -38.04
CA LYS A 9 26.06 -34.69 -38.25
C LYS A 9 24.66 -34.79 -37.68
N PRO A 10 23.65 -35.24 -38.47
CA PRO A 10 22.30 -35.50 -37.99
C PRO A 10 22.28 -36.64 -36.99
N VAL A 11 21.50 -36.54 -35.94
CA VAL A 11 21.38 -37.51 -34.84
C VAL A 11 20.47 -38.64 -35.23
N LYS A 12 19.39 -38.32 -35.96
CA LYS A 12 18.41 -39.29 -36.49
C LYS A 12 17.80 -38.78 -37.78
N TYR A 13 17.14 -39.68 -38.52
CA TYR A 13 16.42 -39.36 -39.73
C TYR A 13 14.94 -39.70 -39.53
N ARG A 14 14.03 -38.79 -39.81
CA ARG A 14 12.57 -38.94 -39.61
C ARG A 14 11.89 -39.27 -40.93
N HIS A 15 10.94 -40.21 -40.89
CA HIS A 15 10.13 -40.58 -42.05
C HIS A 15 9.30 -39.37 -42.54
N PRO A 16 9.28 -39.06 -43.87
CA PRO A 16 8.65 -37.85 -44.39
C PRO A 16 7.12 -37.81 -44.21
N MET A 17 6.45 -38.94 -44.22
CA MET A 17 4.98 -39.03 -44.08
C MET A 17 4.51 -39.52 -42.73
N ASN A 18 5.39 -40.11 -41.90
CA ASN A 18 5.02 -40.59 -40.54
C ASN A 18 6.02 -40.10 -39.51
N PRO A 19 5.69 -39.05 -38.76
CA PRO A 19 6.61 -38.38 -37.82
C PRO A 19 7.00 -39.25 -36.60
N THR A 20 6.40 -40.42 -36.40
CA THR A 20 6.74 -41.32 -35.29
C THR A 20 7.82 -42.36 -35.65
N ILE A 21 8.20 -42.48 -36.93
CA ILE A 21 9.21 -43.44 -37.40
C ILE A 21 10.55 -42.69 -37.60
N PHE A 22 11.58 -43.18 -36.91
CA PHE A 22 12.94 -42.67 -36.99
C PHE A 22 13.93 -43.74 -37.41
N SER A 23 14.98 -43.38 -38.13
CA SER A 23 16.13 -44.21 -38.46
C SER A 23 17.42 -43.58 -37.98
N ASP A 24 18.38 -44.38 -37.56
CA ASP A 24 19.73 -43.89 -37.15
C ASP A 24 20.62 -43.66 -38.37
N THR A 25 20.24 -44.09 -39.57
CA THR A 25 20.95 -43.93 -40.80
C THR A 25 20.07 -43.31 -41.88
N PRO A 26 20.67 -42.61 -42.88
CA PRO A 26 19.90 -42.16 -44.05
C PRO A 26 19.18 -43.32 -44.72
N ALA A 27 17.85 -43.22 -44.84
CA ALA A 27 16.97 -44.24 -45.43
C ALA A 27 15.97 -43.57 -46.41
N LYS A 28 15.38 -44.35 -47.29
CA LYS A 28 14.26 -43.96 -48.14
C LYS A 28 13.01 -44.70 -47.69
N ASP A 29 11.85 -44.05 -47.84
CA ASP A 29 10.55 -44.69 -47.61
C ASP A 29 10.17 -45.61 -48.76
N ASP A 30 9.04 -46.29 -48.63
CA ASP A 30 8.52 -47.21 -49.65
C ASP A 30 8.13 -46.51 -50.95
N MET A 31 8.06 -45.16 -50.94
CA MET A 31 7.79 -44.33 -52.14
C MET A 31 9.03 -43.66 -52.72
N GLY A 32 10.23 -43.98 -52.14
CA GLY A 32 11.52 -43.49 -52.61
C GLY A 32 11.92 -42.08 -52.13
N MET A 33 11.17 -41.52 -51.19
CA MET A 33 11.52 -40.21 -50.57
C MET A 33 12.57 -40.41 -49.49
N ASP A 34 13.55 -39.47 -49.44
CA ASP A 34 14.60 -39.48 -48.44
C ASP A 34 14.03 -39.09 -47.05
N TYR A 35 14.47 -39.76 -46.00
CA TYR A 35 14.18 -39.39 -44.64
C TYR A 35 14.80 -38.04 -44.32
N ILE A 36 14.06 -37.21 -43.61
CA ILE A 36 14.45 -35.84 -43.23
C ILE A 36 15.46 -35.89 -42.07
N PRO A 37 16.67 -35.35 -42.24
CA PRO A 37 17.67 -35.34 -41.16
C PRO A 37 17.19 -34.47 -39.99
N VAL A 38 17.19 -35.07 -38.79
CA VAL A 38 16.93 -34.39 -37.53
C VAL A 38 18.28 -34.15 -36.87
N TYR A 39 18.63 -32.90 -36.76
CA TYR A 39 19.80 -32.48 -35.99
C TYR A 39 19.36 -32.34 -34.55
N ALA A 40 20.23 -32.62 -33.58
CA ALA A 40 19.98 -32.24 -32.20
C ALA A 40 19.82 -30.69 -32.20
N ASP A 41 18.61 -30.24 -32.01
CA ASP A 41 18.36 -28.82 -31.69
C ASP A 41 19.24 -28.54 -30.50
N GLY A 42 20.17 -27.61 -30.71
CA GLY A 42 21.31 -27.37 -29.86
C GLY A 42 20.98 -27.28 -28.39
N ASP A 43 20.96 -28.40 -27.76
CA ASP A 43 21.15 -28.52 -26.33
C ASP A 43 22.66 -28.48 -26.08
N GLY A 44 23.17 -27.31 -26.37
CA GLY A 44 24.54 -26.96 -26.08
C GLY A 44 24.66 -26.66 -24.60
N SER A 45 25.27 -27.56 -23.91
CA SER A 45 25.80 -27.41 -22.56
C SER A 45 24.83 -27.60 -21.39
N ASP A 46 24.83 -28.80 -20.85
CA ASP A 46 24.49 -29.13 -19.45
C ASP A 46 25.34 -28.39 -18.39
N ASN A 47 25.94 -27.26 -18.74
CA ASN A 47 26.80 -26.46 -17.88
C ASN A 47 26.39 -24.99 -17.79
N ALA A 48 25.19 -24.61 -18.23
CA ALA A 48 24.63 -23.27 -18.00
C ALA A 48 23.72 -23.30 -16.77
N GLY A 49 24.08 -22.50 -15.76
CA GLY A 49 23.37 -22.33 -14.50
C GLY A 49 21.86 -22.08 -14.64
N PRO A 50 21.12 -21.81 -13.57
CA PRO A 50 19.67 -21.73 -13.56
C PRO A 50 19.18 -20.70 -14.59
N GLY A 51 18.31 -21.14 -15.52
CA GLY A 51 17.73 -20.29 -16.55
C GLY A 51 17.27 -21.08 -17.78
N PHE A 52 16.49 -20.41 -18.65
CA PHE A 52 16.03 -20.95 -19.92
C PHE A 52 16.44 -20.04 -21.08
N SER A 53 16.66 -20.63 -22.25
CA SER A 53 17.06 -19.89 -23.45
C SER A 53 15.88 -19.82 -24.45
N ILE A 54 15.73 -18.67 -25.06
CA ILE A 54 14.74 -18.41 -26.12
C ILE A 54 15.49 -17.91 -27.35
N ALA A 55 15.13 -18.41 -28.51
CA ALA A 55 15.76 -18.00 -29.77
C ALA A 55 15.65 -16.46 -29.97
N PRO A 56 16.71 -15.80 -30.42
CA PRO A 56 16.73 -14.32 -30.57
C PRO A 56 15.61 -13.78 -31.44
N GLU A 57 15.19 -14.54 -32.47
CA GLU A 57 14.09 -14.16 -33.36
C GLU A 57 12.76 -14.09 -32.59
N VAL A 58 12.53 -15.02 -31.66
CA VAL A 58 11.32 -15.04 -30.82
C VAL A 58 11.34 -13.91 -29.80
N VAL A 59 12.50 -13.64 -29.18
CA VAL A 59 12.70 -12.52 -28.25
C VAL A 59 12.36 -11.19 -28.92
N ASN A 60 12.87 -10.99 -30.14
CA ASN A 60 12.60 -9.78 -30.93
C ASN A 60 11.12 -9.67 -31.32
N ASN A 61 10.51 -10.78 -31.77
CA ASN A 61 9.10 -10.80 -32.14
C ASN A 61 8.15 -10.55 -30.96
N LEU A 62 8.53 -10.97 -29.77
CA LEU A 62 7.77 -10.72 -28.52
C LEU A 62 7.94 -9.28 -28.02
N GLY A 63 8.88 -8.51 -28.56
CA GLY A 63 9.13 -7.14 -28.14
C GLY A 63 9.58 -7.04 -26.69
N VAL A 64 10.43 -7.97 -26.24
CA VAL A 64 10.96 -8.01 -24.87
C VAL A 64 11.74 -6.74 -24.58
N ARG A 65 11.30 -5.99 -23.57
CA ARG A 65 12.04 -4.84 -23.04
C ARG A 65 12.63 -5.20 -21.69
N VAL A 66 13.77 -4.63 -21.40
CA VAL A 66 14.47 -4.81 -20.12
C VAL A 66 14.74 -3.45 -19.48
N ALA A 67 14.81 -3.43 -18.17
CA ALA A 67 15.22 -2.27 -17.38
C ALA A 67 16.27 -2.70 -16.35
N PRO A 68 17.22 -1.81 -16.03
CA PRO A 68 18.21 -2.11 -15.02
C PRO A 68 17.61 -2.09 -13.62
N VAL A 69 18.10 -2.95 -12.74
CA VAL A 69 17.88 -2.86 -11.29
C VAL A 69 18.73 -1.71 -10.77
N GLU A 70 18.07 -0.67 -10.30
CA GLU A 70 18.71 0.55 -9.83
C GLU A 70 18.73 0.64 -8.30
N ARG A 71 19.66 1.41 -7.79
CA ARG A 71 19.70 1.78 -6.37
C ARG A 71 19.66 3.30 -6.26
N GLY A 72 18.67 3.80 -5.54
CA GLY A 72 18.46 5.23 -5.40
C GLY A 72 17.41 5.54 -4.33
N ASP A 73 17.08 6.81 -4.21
CA ASP A 73 16.06 7.25 -3.29
C ASP A 73 14.67 7.04 -3.91
N LEU A 74 13.83 6.32 -3.21
CA LEU A 74 12.46 6.03 -3.63
C LEU A 74 11.52 7.06 -3.02
N ALA A 75 11.01 7.96 -3.85
CA ALA A 75 10.10 9.02 -3.41
C ALA A 75 8.74 8.41 -3.02
N ARG A 76 8.36 8.57 -1.74
CA ARG A 76 7.06 8.15 -1.24
C ARG A 76 6.06 9.29 -1.38
N ARG A 77 4.91 8.97 -1.92
CA ARG A 77 3.80 9.90 -2.05
C ARG A 77 2.54 9.26 -1.50
N ILE A 78 1.89 9.93 -0.57
CA ILE A 78 0.60 9.50 -0.05
C ILE A 78 -0.45 10.25 -0.87
N GLU A 79 -1.22 9.53 -1.66
CA GLU A 79 -2.36 10.08 -2.37
C GLU A 79 -3.63 9.79 -1.59
N THR A 80 -4.36 10.82 -1.27
CA THR A 80 -5.57 10.76 -0.47
C THR A 80 -6.53 11.87 -0.87
N VAL A 81 -7.67 11.87 -0.23
CA VAL A 81 -8.69 12.88 -0.41
C VAL A 81 -8.92 13.64 0.89
N GLY A 82 -9.39 14.86 0.77
CA GLY A 82 -9.67 15.68 1.93
C GLY A 82 -10.80 16.66 1.70
N TYR A 83 -11.27 17.22 2.81
CA TYR A 83 -12.28 18.27 2.81
C TYR A 83 -11.69 19.56 3.33
N VAL A 84 -11.97 20.65 2.61
CA VAL A 84 -11.62 22.00 3.02
C VAL A 84 -12.47 22.41 4.22
N ASP A 85 -11.82 22.82 5.29
CA ASP A 85 -12.45 23.25 6.53
C ASP A 85 -11.86 24.57 7.02
N TYR A 86 -12.52 25.19 7.98
CA TYR A 86 -12.02 26.42 8.61
C TYR A 86 -10.76 26.15 9.41
N ASP A 87 -9.86 27.13 9.46
CA ASP A 87 -8.86 27.16 10.52
C ASP A 87 -9.54 27.51 11.84
N GLU A 88 -9.82 26.51 12.68
CA GLU A 88 -10.54 26.66 13.93
C GLU A 88 -9.90 27.69 14.87
N ARG A 89 -8.61 27.98 14.73
CA ARG A 89 -7.90 29.01 15.51
C ARG A 89 -8.30 30.42 15.12
N THR A 90 -8.85 30.59 13.93
CA THR A 90 -9.30 31.89 13.40
C THR A 90 -10.80 32.10 13.56
N LEU A 91 -11.50 31.13 14.17
CA LEU A 91 -12.92 31.28 14.47
C LEU A 91 -13.13 32.25 15.63
N SER A 92 -14.05 33.17 15.45
CA SER A 92 -14.50 34.10 16.49
C SER A 92 -15.99 33.91 16.75
N HIS A 93 -16.33 33.37 17.93
CA HIS A 93 -17.70 33.19 18.36
C HIS A 93 -18.22 34.49 18.98
N VAL A 94 -19.36 34.92 18.49
CA VAL A 94 -20.06 36.13 18.99
C VAL A 94 -21.14 35.70 19.98
N HIS A 95 -20.97 36.08 21.22
CA HIS A 95 -21.93 35.89 22.30
C HIS A 95 -22.29 37.20 22.95
N LEU A 96 -23.50 37.27 23.49
CA LEU A 96 -23.89 38.32 24.39
C LEU A 96 -23.63 37.89 25.85
N ARG A 97 -23.18 38.80 26.71
CA ARG A 97 -22.94 38.48 28.13
C ARG A 97 -24.10 38.82 29.05
N ALA A 98 -25.21 39.20 28.47
CA ALA A 98 -26.47 39.53 29.17
C ALA A 98 -27.64 38.94 28.40
N ASN A 99 -28.76 38.73 29.06
CA ASN A 99 -30.01 38.40 28.43
C ASN A 99 -30.57 39.56 27.65
N GLY A 100 -31.17 39.31 26.46
CA GLY A 100 -31.74 40.40 25.70
C GLY A 100 -32.46 39.97 24.45
N TRP A 101 -32.96 40.94 23.68
CA TRP A 101 -33.66 40.73 22.41
C TRP A 101 -32.84 41.34 21.26
N VAL A 102 -32.75 40.63 20.15
CA VAL A 102 -32.13 41.15 18.92
C VAL A 102 -33.11 42.09 18.24
N GLU A 103 -32.91 43.38 18.35
CA GLU A 103 -33.80 44.37 17.76
C GLU A 103 -33.49 44.66 16.29
N SER A 104 -32.21 44.67 15.93
CA SER A 104 -31.76 44.90 14.56
C SER A 104 -30.57 44.05 14.24
N LEU A 105 -30.66 43.31 13.13
CA LEU A 105 -29.59 42.48 12.60
C LEU A 105 -29.08 43.11 11.31
N LYS A 106 -27.78 43.56 11.28
CA LYS A 106 -27.18 44.13 10.09
C LYS A 106 -26.65 43.08 9.17
N VAL A 107 -26.03 42.06 9.71
CA VAL A 107 -25.51 40.90 9.00
C VAL A 107 -26.59 39.81 9.00
N ARG A 108 -27.13 39.50 7.83
CA ARG A 108 -28.40 38.68 7.72
C ARG A 108 -28.17 37.33 7.03
N THR A 109 -27.01 37.12 6.39
CA THR A 109 -26.79 35.95 5.56
C THR A 109 -25.45 35.24 5.92
N LEU A 110 -25.44 33.93 5.75
CA LEU A 110 -24.22 33.15 5.78
C LEU A 110 -23.32 33.55 4.60
N GLY A 111 -22.00 33.54 4.81
CA GLY A 111 -21.03 33.95 3.80
C GLY A 111 -20.85 35.46 3.66
N GLU A 112 -21.64 36.28 4.36
CA GLU A 112 -21.52 37.73 4.34
C GLU A 112 -20.15 38.14 4.93
N ARG A 113 -19.48 39.10 4.27
CA ARG A 113 -18.17 39.57 4.70
C ARG A 113 -18.31 40.71 5.69
N VAL A 114 -17.54 40.65 6.75
CA VAL A 114 -17.47 41.69 7.77
C VAL A 114 -16.01 42.08 7.99
N ARG A 115 -15.81 43.37 8.37
CA ARG A 115 -14.54 43.89 8.80
C ARG A 115 -14.54 44.14 10.31
N GLN A 116 -13.39 44.11 10.91
CA GLN A 116 -13.25 44.48 12.32
C GLN A 116 -13.87 45.85 12.56
N GLY A 117 -14.76 45.94 13.56
CA GLY A 117 -15.48 47.16 13.89
C GLY A 117 -16.81 47.35 13.14
N ASP A 118 -17.18 46.50 12.19
CA ASP A 118 -18.49 46.54 11.54
C ASP A 118 -19.60 46.22 12.54
N LEU A 119 -20.72 46.94 12.46
CA LEU A 119 -21.90 46.67 13.27
C LEU A 119 -22.57 45.36 12.82
N LEU A 120 -22.61 44.36 13.70
CA LEU A 120 -23.24 43.09 13.45
C LEU A 120 -24.76 43.16 13.76
N MET A 121 -25.11 43.66 14.95
CA MET A 121 -26.45 43.72 15.45
C MET A 121 -26.61 44.80 16.53
N GLN A 122 -27.87 45.11 16.83
CA GLN A 122 -28.24 45.91 18.01
C GLN A 122 -29.18 45.07 18.89
N VAL A 123 -28.88 45.05 20.16
CA VAL A 123 -29.64 44.23 21.15
C VAL A 123 -30.21 45.14 22.24
N TYR A 124 -31.44 44.85 22.64
CA TYR A 124 -32.03 45.40 23.85
C TYR A 124 -31.74 44.40 24.99
N ALA A 125 -30.99 44.84 25.98
CA ALA A 125 -30.65 44.06 27.15
C ALA A 125 -30.84 44.93 28.41
N PRO A 126 -31.86 44.63 29.24
CA PRO A 126 -32.14 45.44 30.45
C PRO A 126 -30.96 45.57 31.38
N ASP A 127 -30.16 44.51 31.58
CA ASP A 127 -28.98 44.50 32.45
C ASP A 127 -27.90 45.47 31.94
N LEU A 128 -27.74 45.55 30.63
CA LEU A 128 -26.80 46.52 30.00
C LEU A 128 -27.28 47.94 30.14
N SER A 129 -28.57 48.18 30.00
CA SER A 129 -29.18 49.53 30.19
C SER A 129 -29.05 49.99 31.63
N ASN A 130 -29.33 49.12 32.60
CA ASN A 130 -29.18 49.39 34.02
C ASN A 130 -27.71 49.68 34.41
N ALA A 131 -26.76 48.88 33.87
CA ALA A 131 -25.32 49.12 34.13
C ALA A 131 -24.82 50.45 33.54
N GLN A 132 -25.37 50.87 32.38
CA GLN A 132 -25.05 52.19 31.80
C GLN A 132 -25.59 53.33 32.68
N GLU A 133 -26.78 53.19 33.19
CA GLU A 133 -27.38 54.17 34.09
C GLU A 133 -26.63 54.30 35.40
N GLU A 134 -26.28 53.14 36.03
CA GLU A 134 -25.43 53.09 37.23
C GLU A 134 -24.07 53.81 37.00
N TYR A 135 -23.48 53.57 35.85
CA TYR A 135 -22.22 54.22 35.49
C TYR A 135 -22.36 55.74 35.34
N LEU A 136 -23.38 56.22 34.65
CA LEU A 136 -23.66 57.64 34.49
C LEU A 136 -24.02 58.33 35.82
N GLN A 137 -24.72 57.66 36.73
CA GLN A 137 -24.97 58.15 38.08
C GLN A 137 -23.68 58.25 38.91
N SER A 138 -22.79 57.26 38.80
CA SER A 138 -21.49 57.31 39.49
C SER A 138 -20.59 58.46 39.02
N LEU A 139 -20.70 58.85 37.75
CA LEU A 139 -20.00 60.03 37.20
C LEU A 139 -20.51 61.32 37.81
N ARG A 140 -21.85 61.44 37.99
CA ARG A 140 -22.47 62.64 38.60
C ARG A 140 -22.22 62.76 40.12
N GLY A 141 -22.12 61.61 40.79
CA GLY A 141 -21.89 61.49 42.22
C GLY A 141 -20.46 61.80 42.68
N GLY A 142 -19.48 61.86 41.79
CA GLY A 142 -18.07 62.22 42.08
C GLY A 142 -17.28 61.19 42.91
N ILE A 143 -17.82 60.03 43.22
CA ILE A 143 -17.18 59.01 44.06
C ILE A 143 -16.32 58.07 43.15
N SER A 144 -15.02 58.24 43.22
CA SER A 144 -14.07 57.51 42.34
C SER A 144 -14.21 56.00 42.42
N LEU A 145 -14.45 55.43 43.60
CA LEU A 145 -14.59 53.97 43.77
C LEU A 145 -15.82 53.42 43.05
N LEU A 146 -16.96 54.13 43.13
CA LEU A 146 -18.18 53.73 42.43
C LEU A 146 -18.03 53.81 40.91
N LYS A 147 -17.32 54.84 40.41
CA LYS A 147 -17.00 54.98 39.00
C LYS A 147 -16.20 53.78 38.48
N VAL A 148 -15.14 53.39 39.20
CA VAL A 148 -14.33 52.22 38.80
C VAL A 148 -15.18 50.93 38.79
N SER A 149 -15.91 50.65 39.86
CA SER A 149 -16.75 49.44 39.94
C SER A 149 -17.83 49.39 38.86
N ALA A 150 -18.53 50.48 38.56
CA ALA A 150 -19.53 50.53 37.52
C ALA A 150 -18.94 50.40 36.12
N ARG A 151 -17.74 50.96 35.89
CA ARG A 151 -17.01 50.75 34.63
C ARG A 151 -16.57 49.32 34.44
N ASP A 152 -16.03 48.69 35.49
CA ASP A 152 -15.62 47.28 35.42
C ASP A 152 -16.82 46.36 35.15
N ARG A 153 -17.98 46.69 35.70
CA ARG A 153 -19.26 46.00 35.41
C ARG A 153 -19.66 46.09 33.93
N LEU A 154 -19.55 47.27 33.31
CA LEU A 154 -19.79 47.45 31.87
C LEU A 154 -18.83 46.61 31.02
N LEU A 155 -17.55 46.62 31.36
CA LEU A 155 -16.55 45.79 30.67
C LEU A 155 -16.83 44.31 30.84
N ALA A 156 -17.22 43.88 32.03
CA ALA A 156 -17.62 42.47 32.30
C ALA A 156 -18.84 42.04 31.48
N LEU A 157 -19.78 42.95 31.26
CA LEU A 157 -20.96 42.75 30.39
C LEU A 157 -20.62 42.84 28.89
N GLY A 158 -19.35 43.13 28.51
CA GLY A 158 -18.89 43.12 27.13
C GLY A 158 -19.04 44.44 26.38
N VAL A 159 -19.33 45.56 27.09
CA VAL A 159 -19.31 46.88 26.51
C VAL A 159 -17.85 47.30 26.29
N SER A 160 -17.49 47.72 25.09
CA SER A 160 -16.12 48.12 24.76
C SER A 160 -15.75 49.46 25.35
N GLU A 161 -14.45 49.72 25.53
CA GLU A 161 -13.93 50.99 25.98
C GLU A 161 -14.44 52.18 25.16
N ASN A 162 -14.48 52.02 23.84
CA ASN A 162 -14.96 53.07 22.94
C ASN A 162 -16.46 53.39 23.19
N GLN A 163 -17.25 52.37 23.50
CA GLN A 163 -18.67 52.54 23.82
C GLN A 163 -18.84 53.24 25.19
N ILE A 164 -18.00 52.92 26.18
CA ILE A 164 -17.98 53.55 27.48
C ILE A 164 -17.61 55.04 27.32
N GLN A 165 -16.56 55.35 26.57
CA GLN A 165 -16.18 56.76 26.29
C GLN A 165 -17.29 57.52 25.55
N GLN A 166 -17.99 56.85 24.65
CA GLN A 166 -19.11 57.46 23.95
C GLN A 166 -20.28 57.73 24.90
N LEU A 167 -20.56 56.77 25.83
CA LEU A 167 -21.57 56.94 26.88
C LEU A 167 -21.23 58.14 27.79
N GLU A 168 -19.95 58.28 28.16
CA GLU A 168 -19.50 59.45 28.95
C GLU A 168 -19.75 60.78 28.23
N LYS A 169 -19.39 60.85 26.93
CA LYS A 169 -19.59 62.06 26.11
C LYS A 169 -21.06 62.42 25.91
N GLU A 170 -21.88 61.42 25.69
CA GLU A 170 -23.36 61.65 25.43
C GLU A 170 -24.12 61.89 26.70
N GLY A 171 -23.67 61.39 27.84
CA GLY A 171 -24.30 61.56 29.14
C GLY A 171 -25.73 60.96 29.27
N ARG A 172 -26.12 60.07 28.35
CA ARG A 172 -27.43 59.41 28.30
C ARG A 172 -27.31 57.93 27.98
N VAL A 173 -28.15 57.12 28.56
CA VAL A 173 -28.27 55.70 28.30
C VAL A 173 -28.75 55.45 26.86
N ARG A 174 -28.11 54.47 26.19
CA ARG A 174 -28.59 53.94 24.92
C ARG A 174 -29.35 52.66 25.18
N PRO A 175 -30.66 52.60 24.90
CA PRO A 175 -31.45 51.38 25.11
C PRO A 175 -30.95 50.20 24.30
N LEU A 176 -30.43 50.47 23.08
CA LEU A 176 -29.91 49.45 22.20
C LEU A 176 -28.37 49.47 22.31
N THR A 177 -27.83 48.31 22.68
CA THR A 177 -26.39 48.11 22.72
C THR A 177 -25.96 47.53 21.38
N ALA A 178 -24.93 48.14 20.77
CA ALA A 178 -24.36 47.71 19.51
C ALA A 178 -23.31 46.60 19.76
N VAL A 179 -23.39 45.54 18.96
CA VAL A 179 -22.37 44.45 18.94
C VAL A 179 -21.59 44.54 17.64
N TYR A 180 -20.29 44.62 17.75
CA TYR A 180 -19.37 44.82 16.64
C TYR A 180 -18.52 43.58 16.36
N ALA A 181 -18.09 43.43 15.10
CA ALA A 181 -17.15 42.39 14.69
C ALA A 181 -15.78 42.62 15.36
N ARG A 182 -15.20 41.55 15.92
CA ARG A 182 -13.89 41.59 16.59
C ARG A 182 -12.73 41.40 15.64
N GLN A 183 -12.98 40.85 14.46
CA GLN A 183 -12.00 40.52 13.41
C GLN A 183 -12.63 40.67 12.03
N ASP A 184 -11.78 40.72 11.02
CA ASP A 184 -12.17 40.55 9.63
C ASP A 184 -12.58 39.09 9.38
N GLY A 185 -13.50 38.84 8.47
CA GLY A 185 -13.87 37.49 8.11
C GLY A 185 -15.19 37.40 7.38
N ILE A 186 -15.70 36.18 7.32
CA ILE A 186 -17.02 35.83 6.80
C ILE A 186 -17.86 35.19 7.88
N VAL A 187 -19.18 35.34 7.78
CA VAL A 187 -20.13 34.66 8.68
C VAL A 187 -20.23 33.19 8.31
N SER A 188 -19.66 32.33 9.14
CA SER A 188 -19.68 30.88 8.96
C SER A 188 -20.89 30.20 9.59
N ALA A 189 -21.43 30.79 10.67
CA ALA A 189 -22.69 30.37 11.30
C ALA A 189 -23.51 31.58 11.73
N LEU A 190 -24.84 31.50 11.58
CA LEU A 190 -25.77 32.56 11.97
C LEU A 190 -27.00 31.91 12.61
N ASN A 191 -27.07 31.94 13.95
CA ASN A 191 -28.06 31.23 14.76
C ASN A 191 -29.18 32.13 15.26
N ILE A 192 -29.21 33.40 14.84
CA ILE A 192 -30.16 34.39 15.31
C ILE A 192 -30.94 35.04 14.18
N ARG A 193 -32.08 35.64 14.57
CA ARG A 193 -32.94 36.48 13.72
C ARG A 193 -33.42 37.69 14.52
N GLU A 194 -33.85 38.76 13.83
CA GLU A 194 -34.48 39.91 14.48
C GLU A 194 -35.72 39.46 15.31
N GLY A 195 -35.90 40.01 16.48
CA GLY A 195 -36.94 39.69 17.42
C GLY A 195 -36.67 38.47 18.32
N MET A 196 -35.57 37.74 18.11
CA MET A 196 -35.22 36.61 18.97
C MET A 196 -34.71 37.06 20.34
N TYR A 197 -35.18 36.33 21.38
CA TYR A 197 -34.59 36.42 22.72
C TYR A 197 -33.32 35.57 22.79
N VAL A 198 -32.25 36.11 23.34
CA VAL A 198 -30.96 35.48 23.44
C VAL A 198 -30.42 35.51 24.86
N MET A 199 -29.68 34.50 25.23
CA MET A 199 -29.03 34.30 26.52
C MET A 199 -27.52 34.23 26.36
N PRO A 200 -26.71 34.36 27.41
CA PRO A 200 -25.26 34.27 27.34
C PRO A 200 -24.71 32.99 26.76
N GLN A 201 -25.39 31.84 26.90
CA GLN A 201 -25.04 30.58 26.33
C GLN A 201 -25.33 30.48 24.84
N THR A 202 -26.14 31.37 24.29
CA THR A 202 -26.52 31.35 22.89
C THR A 202 -25.36 31.85 22.04
N GLU A 203 -24.83 30.98 21.18
CA GLU A 203 -23.93 31.42 20.13
C GLU A 203 -24.73 32.16 19.06
N LEU A 204 -24.46 33.46 18.92
CA LEU A 204 -25.24 34.30 18.02
C LEU A 204 -24.79 34.11 16.56
N MET A 205 -23.51 34.18 16.32
CA MET A 205 -22.85 33.94 15.04
C MET A 205 -21.38 33.55 15.23
N THR A 206 -20.83 32.94 14.22
CA THR A 206 -19.38 32.65 14.14
C THR A 206 -18.79 33.34 12.93
N LEU A 207 -17.69 34.01 13.15
CA LEU A 207 -16.89 34.63 12.09
C LEU A 207 -15.65 33.77 11.84
N ALA A 208 -15.33 33.53 10.59
CA ALA A 208 -14.15 32.76 10.15
C ALA A 208 -13.28 33.61 9.23
N ASP A 209 -11.98 33.58 9.42
CA ASP A 209 -11.02 34.16 8.48
C ASP A 209 -10.76 33.17 7.33
N PRO A 210 -11.13 33.50 6.08
CA PRO A 210 -10.95 32.62 4.95
C PRO A 210 -9.56 32.62 4.35
N SER A 211 -8.62 33.45 4.86
CA SER A 211 -7.26 33.62 4.30
C SER A 211 -6.38 32.39 4.48
N THR A 212 -6.67 31.62 5.51
CA THR A 212 -6.03 30.33 5.81
C THR A 212 -7.10 29.28 6.02
N ILE A 213 -6.91 28.13 5.43
CA ILE A 213 -7.83 27.01 5.54
C ILE A 213 -7.11 25.75 5.99
N TRP A 214 -7.85 24.87 6.59
CA TRP A 214 -7.43 23.51 6.83
C TRP A 214 -8.00 22.56 5.78
N ILE A 215 -7.24 21.52 5.48
CA ILE A 215 -7.76 20.35 4.78
C ILE A 215 -7.56 19.17 5.70
N LYS A 216 -8.67 18.57 6.09
CA LYS A 216 -8.71 17.33 6.87
C LYS A 216 -8.64 16.17 5.90
N VAL A 217 -7.61 15.35 6.03
CA VAL A 217 -7.37 14.17 5.18
C VAL A 217 -7.41 12.90 6.01
N GLU A 218 -7.70 11.79 5.34
CA GLU A 218 -7.68 10.46 5.91
C GLU A 218 -6.63 9.63 5.18
N VAL A 219 -5.64 9.13 5.93
CA VAL A 219 -4.53 8.31 5.42
C VAL A 219 -4.70 6.90 5.93
N PHE A 220 -4.60 5.91 5.06
CA PHE A 220 -4.71 4.50 5.45
C PHE A 220 -3.64 4.12 6.49
N GLU A 221 -4.01 3.26 7.44
CA GLU A 221 -3.15 2.77 8.52
C GLU A 221 -1.81 2.25 8.00
N GLN A 222 -1.80 1.55 6.87
CA GLN A 222 -0.58 1.02 6.23
C GLN A 222 0.42 2.11 5.78
N GLN A 223 -0.05 3.34 5.59
CA GLN A 223 0.76 4.47 5.18
C GLN A 223 1.01 5.47 6.32
N ALA A 224 0.43 5.21 7.50
CA ALA A 224 0.50 6.12 8.64
C ALA A 224 1.94 6.41 9.09
N ASP A 225 2.81 5.40 9.05
CA ASP A 225 4.23 5.55 9.40
C ASP A 225 5.03 6.43 8.42
N TRP A 226 4.46 6.73 7.25
CA TRP A 226 5.10 7.63 6.29
C TRP A 226 4.77 9.09 6.56
N LEU A 227 3.71 9.33 7.34
CA LEU A 227 3.18 10.65 7.62
C LEU A 227 3.95 11.31 8.75
N ALA A 228 4.41 12.54 8.53
CA ALA A 228 5.10 13.34 9.54
C ALA A 228 4.70 14.82 9.44
N VAL A 229 4.67 15.48 10.59
CA VAL A 229 4.43 16.92 10.67
C VAL A 229 5.54 17.68 9.92
N GLY A 230 5.14 18.70 9.17
CA GLY A 230 6.04 19.53 8.37
C GLY A 230 6.28 19.03 6.94
N GLN A 231 5.74 17.88 6.56
CA GLN A 231 5.81 17.41 5.18
C GLN A 231 5.04 18.33 4.24
N LYS A 232 5.57 18.49 3.03
CA LYS A 232 4.90 19.24 1.97
C LYS A 232 3.70 18.45 1.45
N ALA A 233 2.62 19.16 1.18
CA ALA A 233 1.41 18.62 0.59
C ALA A 233 0.93 19.50 -0.56
N GLU A 234 0.46 18.85 -1.60
CA GLU A 234 -0.18 19.47 -2.75
C GLU A 234 -1.67 19.15 -2.76
N VAL A 235 -2.45 20.15 -3.10
CA VAL A 235 -3.91 20.01 -3.25
C VAL A 235 -4.30 20.35 -4.67
N ARG A 236 -5.18 19.55 -5.23
CA ARG A 236 -5.79 19.78 -6.53
C ARG A 236 -7.31 19.67 -6.41
N LEU A 237 -7.99 20.57 -7.06
CA LEU A 237 -9.45 20.52 -7.16
C LEU A 237 -9.84 19.87 -8.49
N PRO A 238 -10.74 18.89 -8.51
CA PRO A 238 -11.15 18.20 -9.74
C PRO A 238 -11.66 19.14 -10.85
N HIS A 239 -12.29 20.25 -10.46
CA HIS A 239 -12.85 21.24 -11.38
C HIS A 239 -11.86 22.35 -11.81
N VAL A 240 -10.62 22.36 -11.23
CA VAL A 240 -9.55 23.32 -11.59
C VAL A 240 -8.22 22.55 -11.74
N PRO A 241 -8.08 21.67 -12.73
CA PRO A 241 -6.97 20.71 -12.80
C PRO A 241 -5.59 21.33 -12.98
N ASN A 242 -5.53 22.58 -13.49
CA ASN A 242 -4.26 23.27 -13.77
C ASN A 242 -3.70 24.06 -12.59
N GLU A 243 -4.38 24.07 -11.46
CA GLU A 243 -3.92 24.78 -10.27
C GLU A 243 -3.56 23.78 -9.17
N VAL A 244 -2.42 24.06 -8.54
CA VAL A 244 -1.91 23.29 -7.41
C VAL A 244 -1.73 24.26 -6.25
N TRP A 245 -2.32 23.92 -5.12
CA TRP A 245 -2.10 24.65 -3.87
C TRP A 245 -1.07 23.89 -3.05
N GLU A 246 -0.07 24.59 -2.56
CA GLU A 246 0.97 24.03 -1.70
C GLU A 246 0.69 24.34 -0.24
N GLY A 247 0.87 23.36 0.62
CA GLY A 247 0.69 23.45 2.06
C GLY A 247 1.59 22.50 2.82
N LEU A 248 1.34 22.40 4.12
CA LEU A 248 2.13 21.55 5.01
C LEU A 248 1.21 20.70 5.89
N VAL A 249 1.68 19.51 6.24
CA VAL A 249 1.09 18.71 7.32
C VAL A 249 1.33 19.43 8.63
N GLU A 250 0.26 19.92 9.26
CA GLU A 250 0.35 20.68 10.50
C GLU A 250 0.18 19.80 11.74
N TYR A 251 -0.72 18.82 11.65
CA TYR A 251 -1.04 17.95 12.78
C TYR A 251 -1.49 16.58 12.32
N ILE A 252 -1.13 15.56 13.07
CA ILE A 252 -1.56 14.17 12.87
C ILE A 252 -2.33 13.78 14.14
N TYR A 253 -3.58 13.37 13.96
CA TYR A 253 -4.40 12.93 15.08
C TYR A 253 -3.89 11.58 15.61
N PRO A 254 -3.85 11.37 16.94
CA PRO A 254 -3.27 10.17 17.53
C PRO A 254 -4.20 8.95 17.49
N ASP A 255 -5.40 9.12 16.96
CA ASP A 255 -6.43 8.10 16.88
C ASP A 255 -6.59 7.55 15.47
N VAL A 256 -6.89 6.27 15.37
CA VAL A 256 -7.27 5.59 14.13
C VAL A 256 -8.78 5.41 14.13
N ASP A 257 -9.45 5.80 13.06
CA ASP A 257 -10.88 5.52 12.92
C ASP A 257 -11.08 4.00 12.72
N PRO A 258 -11.81 3.33 13.63
CA PRO A 258 -11.96 1.88 13.57
C PRO A 258 -12.83 1.38 12.40
N LYS A 259 -13.62 2.26 11.79
CA LYS A 259 -14.50 1.90 10.67
C LYS A 259 -13.78 1.99 9.34
N THR A 260 -13.03 3.07 9.13
CA THR A 260 -12.31 3.32 7.87
C THR A 260 -10.86 2.80 7.92
N ARG A 261 -10.32 2.51 9.12
CA ARG A 261 -8.92 2.18 9.36
C ARG A 261 -7.98 3.23 8.79
N THR A 262 -8.31 4.50 9.06
CA THR A 262 -7.53 5.64 8.61
C THR A 262 -7.04 6.45 9.79
N VAL A 263 -5.86 7.05 9.65
CA VAL A 263 -5.32 8.10 10.51
C VAL A 263 -5.71 9.43 9.92
N ARG A 264 -6.28 10.30 10.74
CA ARG A 264 -6.63 11.64 10.30
C ARG A 264 -5.42 12.56 10.41
N ALA A 265 -5.26 13.42 9.40
CA ALA A 265 -4.28 14.48 9.45
C ALA A 265 -4.90 15.81 9.02
N ARG A 266 -4.32 16.87 9.54
CA ARG A 266 -4.71 18.23 9.25
C ARG A 266 -3.58 18.92 8.52
N LEU A 267 -3.91 19.44 7.36
CA LEU A 267 -3.00 20.19 6.50
C LEU A 267 -3.41 21.66 6.53
N ARG A 268 -2.44 22.57 6.49
CA ARG A 268 -2.68 24.01 6.44
C ARG A 268 -2.26 24.57 5.09
N PHE A 269 -3.16 25.35 4.49
CA PHE A 269 -2.94 26.01 3.21
C PHE A 269 -3.27 27.48 3.28
N PRO A 270 -2.44 28.35 2.67
CA PRO A 270 -2.82 29.74 2.41
C PRO A 270 -3.88 29.75 1.31
N ASN A 271 -4.99 30.45 1.55
CA ASN A 271 -6.10 30.55 0.61
C ASN A 271 -6.12 31.91 -0.11
N ARG A 272 -5.10 32.14 -0.94
CA ARG A 272 -5.00 33.39 -1.69
C ARG A 272 -6.17 33.52 -2.67
N GLY A 273 -6.86 34.66 -2.60
CA GLY A 273 -8.03 34.92 -3.43
C GLY A 273 -9.26 34.10 -3.06
N GLU A 274 -9.24 33.38 -1.92
CA GLU A 274 -10.37 32.65 -1.34
C GLU A 274 -11.04 31.67 -2.32
N ARG A 275 -10.22 30.99 -3.12
CA ARG A 275 -10.68 30.06 -4.15
C ARG A 275 -11.03 28.69 -3.58
N LEU A 276 -10.39 28.28 -2.49
CA LEU A 276 -10.73 27.09 -1.72
C LEU A 276 -11.91 27.44 -0.81
N LYS A 277 -13.08 26.93 -1.13
CA LYS A 277 -14.29 27.17 -0.35
C LYS A 277 -14.52 26.01 0.63
N PHE A 278 -15.11 26.32 1.77
CA PHE A 278 -15.42 25.32 2.79
C PHE A 278 -16.33 24.20 2.26
N ASN A 279 -16.13 23.02 2.78
CA ASN A 279 -16.75 21.77 2.33
C ASN A 279 -16.39 21.34 0.89
N MET A 280 -15.43 22.00 0.22
CA MET A 280 -14.93 21.48 -1.03
C MET A 280 -14.14 20.20 -0.79
N PHE A 281 -14.37 19.25 -1.71
CA PHE A 281 -13.58 18.03 -1.83
C PHE A 281 -12.34 18.31 -2.66
N ALA A 282 -11.21 17.75 -2.25
CA ALA A 282 -9.92 17.97 -2.89
C ALA A 282 -9.08 16.69 -2.92
N ASP A 283 -8.37 16.48 -4.02
CA ASP A 283 -7.33 15.47 -4.12
C ASP A 283 -6.05 16.00 -3.47
N VAL A 284 -5.47 15.21 -2.59
CA VAL A 284 -4.31 15.60 -1.78
C VAL A 284 -3.16 14.63 -1.99
N ALA A 285 -1.99 15.16 -2.28
CA ALA A 285 -0.75 14.40 -2.35
C ALA A 285 0.23 14.90 -1.29
N ILE A 286 0.61 14.03 -0.36
CA ILE A 286 1.58 14.35 0.69
C ILE A 286 2.92 13.74 0.30
N HIS A 287 3.98 14.55 0.28
CA HIS A 287 5.34 14.11 -0.01
C HIS A 287 6.01 13.60 1.25
N ALA A 288 6.00 12.29 1.42
CA ALA A 288 6.66 11.63 2.54
C ALA A 288 8.19 11.60 2.33
N ALA A 289 8.92 11.38 3.42
CA ALA A 289 10.38 11.22 3.33
C ALA A 289 10.74 10.06 2.39
N PRO A 290 11.67 10.26 1.45
CA PRO A 290 12.06 9.21 0.53
C PRO A 290 12.71 8.04 1.29
N ARG A 291 12.52 6.82 0.79
CA ARG A 291 13.28 5.65 1.23
C ARG A 291 14.67 5.76 0.60
N ALA A 292 15.66 6.16 1.39
CA ALA A 292 17.01 6.38 0.90
C ALA A 292 17.69 5.06 0.49
N ASN A 293 18.45 5.12 -0.61
CA ASN A 293 19.32 4.04 -1.06
C ASN A 293 18.61 2.68 -1.26
N ALA A 294 17.34 2.68 -1.64
CA ALA A 294 16.55 1.48 -1.91
C ALA A 294 16.94 0.85 -3.25
N LEU A 295 17.03 -0.49 -3.29
CA LEU A 295 17.13 -1.23 -4.53
C LEU A 295 15.74 -1.33 -5.13
N HIS A 296 15.53 -0.92 -6.37
CA HIS A 296 14.20 -0.87 -6.97
C HIS A 296 14.19 -1.25 -8.44
N ILE A 297 13.02 -1.68 -8.90
CA ILE A 297 12.72 -2.02 -10.29
C ILE A 297 11.44 -1.28 -10.74
N PRO A 298 11.18 -1.15 -12.03
CA PRO A 298 9.87 -0.76 -12.53
C PRO A 298 8.79 -1.75 -12.08
N ARG A 299 7.63 -1.24 -11.66
CA ARG A 299 6.51 -2.06 -11.19
C ARG A 299 6.05 -3.09 -12.21
N GLU A 300 6.11 -2.73 -13.49
CA GLU A 300 5.74 -3.61 -14.61
C GLU A 300 6.63 -4.85 -14.74
N ALA A 301 7.84 -4.85 -14.15
CA ALA A 301 8.72 -6.02 -14.14
C ALA A 301 8.33 -7.07 -13.08
N LEU A 302 7.50 -6.70 -12.10
CA LEU A 302 7.09 -7.58 -11.02
C LEU A 302 5.90 -8.46 -11.44
N ILE A 303 6.06 -9.77 -11.33
CA ILE A 303 5.01 -10.77 -11.48
C ILE A 303 4.55 -11.16 -10.08
N SER A 304 3.28 -10.88 -9.76
CA SER A 304 2.66 -11.27 -8.49
C SER A 304 1.50 -12.23 -8.75
N THR A 305 1.58 -13.43 -8.17
CA THR A 305 0.54 -14.47 -8.31
C THR A 305 -0.36 -14.57 -7.07
N GLY A 306 -0.18 -13.65 -6.10
CA GLY A 306 -0.89 -13.67 -4.81
C GLY A 306 -0.23 -14.56 -3.75
N VAL A 307 0.53 -15.57 -4.14
CA VAL A 307 1.29 -16.46 -3.24
C VAL A 307 2.78 -16.15 -3.32
N GLU A 308 3.27 -15.88 -4.53
CA GLU A 308 4.67 -15.61 -4.80
C GLU A 308 4.85 -14.35 -5.63
N GLN A 309 5.96 -13.67 -5.37
CA GLN A 309 6.44 -12.54 -6.14
C GLN A 309 7.76 -12.93 -6.81
N ARG A 310 7.82 -12.74 -8.12
CA ARG A 310 9.00 -13.07 -8.92
C ARG A 310 9.23 -12.09 -10.06
N VAL A 311 10.44 -12.11 -10.59
CA VAL A 311 10.85 -11.32 -11.75
C VAL A 311 11.55 -12.22 -12.74
N ILE A 312 11.55 -11.82 -14.00
CA ILE A 312 12.38 -12.47 -15.04
C ILE A 312 13.64 -11.64 -15.21
N VAL A 313 14.78 -12.23 -14.87
CA VAL A 313 16.10 -11.63 -15.05
C VAL A 313 16.64 -12.00 -16.42
N ALA A 314 17.08 -11.02 -17.19
CA ALA A 314 17.75 -11.23 -18.47
C ALA A 314 19.26 -11.42 -18.23
N LEU A 315 19.78 -12.61 -18.55
CA LEU A 315 21.17 -12.97 -18.39
C LEU A 315 22.05 -12.66 -19.62
N GLY A 316 21.42 -12.13 -20.69
CA GLY A 316 22.05 -11.90 -21.98
C GLY A 316 21.92 -13.08 -22.94
N GLU A 317 22.20 -12.86 -24.23
CA GLU A 317 22.20 -13.88 -25.28
C GLU A 317 20.90 -14.71 -25.38
N GLY A 318 19.74 -14.08 -25.11
CA GLY A 318 18.43 -14.75 -25.13
C GLY A 318 18.18 -15.67 -23.94
N ARG A 319 18.99 -15.60 -22.89
CA ARG A 319 18.82 -16.38 -21.66
C ARG A 319 18.08 -15.58 -20.61
N PHE A 320 17.14 -16.23 -19.94
CA PHE A 320 16.29 -15.65 -18.92
C PHE A 320 16.20 -16.58 -17.70
N GLU A 321 15.98 -15.98 -16.54
CA GLU A 321 15.82 -16.69 -15.28
C GLU A 321 14.63 -16.14 -14.52
N ALA A 322 13.66 -16.99 -14.18
CA ALA A 322 12.59 -16.63 -13.25
C ALA A 322 13.11 -16.72 -11.83
N ARG A 323 13.17 -15.59 -11.13
CA ARG A 323 13.77 -15.49 -9.80
C ARG A 323 12.76 -14.96 -8.79
N PRO A 324 12.51 -15.69 -7.67
CA PRO A 324 11.66 -15.18 -6.58
C PRO A 324 12.32 -13.96 -5.94
N VAL A 325 11.49 -12.98 -5.58
CA VAL A 325 11.92 -11.74 -4.94
C VAL A 325 11.04 -11.43 -3.73
N GLN A 326 11.62 -10.72 -2.78
CA GLN A 326 10.85 -10.09 -1.71
C GLN A 326 10.77 -8.60 -2.00
N THR A 327 9.57 -8.08 -2.06
CA THR A 327 9.34 -6.65 -2.30
C THR A 327 9.18 -5.90 -0.98
N GLY A 328 9.51 -4.62 -1.01
CA GLY A 328 9.25 -3.67 0.05
C GLY A 328 8.12 -2.72 -0.33
N ILE A 329 8.39 -1.42 -0.21
CA ILE A 329 7.41 -0.38 -0.52
C ILE A 329 7.24 -0.19 -2.03
N GLU A 330 6.01 0.13 -2.43
CA GLU A 330 5.71 0.63 -3.77
C GLU A 330 5.68 2.17 -3.74
N ALA A 331 6.31 2.79 -4.74
CA ALA A 331 6.35 4.24 -4.85
C ALA A 331 6.20 4.64 -6.32
N GLY A 332 4.99 5.06 -6.70
CA GLY A 332 4.64 5.39 -8.08
C GLY A 332 4.78 4.19 -9.01
N ASP A 333 5.67 4.32 -10.00
CA ASP A 333 5.99 3.30 -11.00
C ASP A 333 7.12 2.34 -10.59
N ARG A 334 7.60 2.43 -9.35
CA ARG A 334 8.73 1.67 -8.84
C ARG A 334 8.37 0.83 -7.63
N VAL A 335 9.04 -0.32 -7.49
CA VAL A 335 8.89 -1.24 -6.35
C VAL A 335 10.27 -1.50 -5.74
N GLU A 336 10.36 -1.36 -4.42
CA GLU A 336 11.56 -1.72 -3.66
C GLU A 336 11.76 -3.23 -3.66
N ILE A 337 12.99 -3.67 -3.81
CA ILE A 337 13.41 -5.07 -3.70
C ILE A 337 14.26 -5.23 -2.45
N LEU A 338 13.76 -6.03 -1.51
CA LEU A 338 14.46 -6.33 -0.27
C LEU A 338 15.48 -7.47 -0.44
N SER A 339 15.13 -8.47 -1.28
CA SER A 339 15.99 -9.60 -1.58
C SER A 339 15.67 -10.22 -2.94
N GLY A 340 16.64 -10.95 -3.51
CA GLY A 340 16.48 -11.68 -4.78
C GLY A 340 17.20 -11.04 -5.98
N LEU A 341 17.54 -9.75 -5.94
CA LEU A 341 18.22 -9.05 -7.03
C LEU A 341 19.47 -8.29 -6.57
N LYS A 342 20.34 -7.99 -7.53
CA LYS A 342 21.51 -7.16 -7.35
C LYS A 342 21.46 -5.93 -8.25
N LYS A 343 22.08 -4.84 -7.80
CA LYS A 343 22.18 -3.61 -8.62
C LYS A 343 22.88 -3.91 -9.94
N GLY A 344 22.29 -3.44 -11.04
CA GLY A 344 22.82 -3.58 -12.40
C GLY A 344 22.32 -4.80 -13.16
N GLU A 345 21.63 -5.75 -12.51
CA GLU A 345 20.94 -6.83 -13.22
C GLU A 345 19.84 -6.23 -14.12
N GLN A 346 19.52 -6.92 -15.21
CA GLN A 346 18.48 -6.49 -16.14
C GLN A 346 17.22 -7.30 -15.87
N VAL A 347 16.08 -6.64 -15.64
CA VAL A 347 14.78 -7.29 -15.46
C VAL A 347 13.88 -7.01 -16.64
N VAL A 348 13.07 -7.99 -17.01
CA VAL A 348 12.12 -7.89 -18.14
C VAL A 348 10.92 -7.07 -17.70
N THR A 349 10.53 -6.06 -18.50
CA THR A 349 9.40 -5.16 -18.25
C THR A 349 8.23 -5.37 -19.22
N SER A 350 8.41 -6.16 -20.29
CA SER A 350 7.35 -6.49 -21.21
C SER A 350 7.44 -7.97 -21.61
N ALA A 351 6.30 -8.58 -21.95
CA ALA A 351 6.18 -10.00 -22.28
C ALA A 351 6.59 -10.97 -21.14
N GLN A 352 6.75 -10.46 -19.92
CA GLN A 352 7.18 -11.24 -18.76
C GLN A 352 6.27 -12.43 -18.45
N PHE A 353 4.96 -12.32 -18.66
CA PHE A 353 4.01 -13.43 -18.44
C PHE A 353 4.23 -14.58 -19.42
N LEU A 354 4.58 -14.29 -20.68
CA LEU A 354 4.87 -15.31 -21.67
C LEU A 354 6.16 -16.06 -21.33
N LEU A 355 7.19 -15.29 -20.92
CA LEU A 355 8.47 -15.85 -20.48
C LEU A 355 8.32 -16.67 -19.19
N ASP A 356 7.48 -16.21 -18.27
CA ASP A 356 7.18 -16.90 -17.03
C ASP A 356 6.43 -18.22 -17.26
N SER A 357 5.46 -18.21 -18.18
CA SER A 357 4.74 -19.42 -18.60
C SER A 357 5.68 -20.46 -19.21
N GLU A 358 6.57 -20.04 -20.12
CA GLU A 358 7.57 -20.92 -20.72
C GLU A 358 8.53 -21.50 -19.67
N SER A 359 8.99 -20.67 -18.72
CA SER A 359 9.81 -21.13 -17.59
C SER A 359 9.10 -22.19 -16.76
N SER A 360 7.83 -21.97 -16.44
CA SER A 360 7.01 -22.88 -15.64
C SER A 360 6.75 -24.22 -16.34
N ILE A 361 6.50 -24.19 -17.65
CA ILE A 361 6.31 -25.39 -18.47
C ILE A 361 7.61 -26.19 -18.49
N ARG A 362 8.76 -25.56 -18.76
CA ARG A 362 10.06 -26.26 -18.79
C ARG A 362 10.42 -26.85 -17.44
N ALA A 363 10.21 -26.12 -16.34
CA ALA A 363 10.44 -26.64 -15.00
C ALA A 363 9.53 -27.83 -14.67
N SER A 364 8.31 -27.86 -15.18
CA SER A 364 7.39 -28.99 -15.02
C SER A 364 7.84 -30.21 -15.85
N ILE A 365 8.23 -30.00 -17.09
CA ILE A 365 8.78 -31.06 -17.95
C ILE A 365 10.06 -31.63 -17.33
N GLN A 366 10.96 -30.78 -16.84
CA GLN A 366 12.21 -31.23 -16.22
C GLN A 366 11.98 -32.05 -14.96
N ARG A 367 10.95 -31.72 -14.16
CA ARG A 367 10.53 -32.54 -13.00
C ARG A 367 9.99 -33.91 -13.42
N LEU A 368 9.25 -33.99 -14.53
CA LEU A 368 8.70 -35.21 -15.05
C LEU A 368 9.76 -36.09 -15.73
N THR A 369 10.83 -35.48 -16.26
CA THR A 369 11.90 -36.20 -16.98
C THR A 369 13.15 -36.45 -16.13
N ALA A 370 13.21 -35.86 -14.93
CA ALA A 370 14.32 -36.07 -13.99
C ALA A 370 14.38 -37.59 -13.63
N PRO A 371 15.53 -38.26 -13.76
CA PRO A 371 15.65 -39.62 -13.27
C PRO A 371 15.35 -39.66 -11.78
N PRO A 372 14.65 -40.71 -11.29
CA PRO A 372 14.37 -40.83 -9.87
C PRO A 372 15.68 -40.72 -9.07
N LYS A 373 15.66 -39.99 -7.99
CA LYS A 373 16.84 -39.87 -7.10
C LYS A 373 17.30 -41.29 -6.73
N PRO A 374 18.61 -41.59 -6.72
CA PRO A 374 19.09 -42.91 -6.37
C PRO A 374 18.63 -43.25 -4.96
N GLY A 375 17.77 -44.28 -4.82
CA GLY A 375 17.30 -44.72 -3.52
C GLY A 375 18.42 -45.39 -2.73
N ILE A 376 18.37 -45.27 -1.41
CA ILE A 376 19.32 -45.88 -0.48
C ILE A 376 18.88 -47.29 -0.16
N TRP A 377 19.78 -48.27 -0.32
CA TRP A 377 19.48 -49.66 0.03
C TRP A 377 19.81 -49.93 1.50
N ALA A 378 18.86 -50.52 2.23
CA ALA A 378 19.01 -50.91 3.62
C ALA A 378 18.58 -52.36 3.84
N GLU A 379 19.01 -52.95 4.95
CA GLU A 379 18.59 -54.29 5.37
C GLU A 379 17.76 -54.18 6.68
N GLY A 380 16.76 -55.03 6.81
CA GLY A 380 15.93 -55.08 7.99
C GLY A 380 15.04 -56.30 8.07
N VAL A 381 14.31 -56.39 9.19
CA VAL A 381 13.34 -57.49 9.45
C VAL A 381 11.93 -56.88 9.51
N ILE A 382 11.01 -57.52 8.80
CA ILE A 382 9.60 -57.13 8.81
C ILE A 382 8.98 -57.50 10.17
N ASN A 383 8.36 -56.57 10.85
CA ASN A 383 7.57 -56.87 12.07
C ASN A 383 6.08 -57.07 11.73
N THR A 384 5.49 -56.08 11.05
CA THR A 384 4.09 -56.14 10.61
C THR A 384 3.91 -55.58 9.21
N VAL A 385 2.88 -56.05 8.51
CA VAL A 385 2.48 -55.55 7.18
C VAL A 385 1.01 -55.13 7.26
N GLU A 386 0.71 -53.87 6.98
CA GLU A 386 -0.63 -53.34 6.92
C GLU A 386 -1.01 -53.07 5.45
N VAL A 387 -1.77 -54.02 4.88
CA VAL A 387 -2.14 -53.97 3.47
C VAL A 387 -3.07 -52.78 3.18
N ASP A 388 -4.02 -52.52 4.08
CA ASP A 388 -5.02 -51.44 3.89
C ASP A 388 -4.41 -50.04 3.89
N SER A 389 -3.38 -49.82 4.69
CA SER A 389 -2.67 -48.52 4.81
C SER A 389 -1.43 -48.43 3.91
N HIS A 390 -1.09 -49.47 3.15
CA HIS A 390 0.13 -49.60 2.36
C HIS A 390 1.39 -49.25 3.17
N THR A 391 1.48 -49.82 4.40
CA THR A 391 2.56 -49.51 5.33
C THR A 391 3.21 -50.81 5.80
N VAL A 392 4.53 -50.82 5.92
CA VAL A 392 5.32 -51.93 6.45
C VAL A 392 6.13 -51.46 7.63
N ASN A 393 5.97 -52.11 8.79
CA ASN A 393 6.78 -51.87 9.96
C ASN A 393 8.06 -52.71 9.87
N ILE A 394 9.22 -52.08 9.88
CA ILE A 394 10.54 -52.70 9.70
C ILE A 394 11.47 -52.29 10.82
N THR A 395 12.18 -53.26 11.40
CA THR A 395 13.37 -53.01 12.20
C THR A 395 14.57 -53.10 11.28
N HIS A 396 15.16 -51.93 10.97
CA HIS A 396 16.30 -51.86 10.04
C HIS A 396 17.65 -51.80 10.75
N GLU A 397 18.69 -52.25 10.08
CA GLU A 397 20.08 -52.08 10.45
C GLU A 397 20.49 -50.59 10.27
N PRO A 398 21.61 -50.15 10.87
CA PRO A 398 22.04 -48.73 10.69
C PRO A 398 22.18 -48.36 9.22
N ILE A 399 21.65 -47.17 8.87
CA ILE A 399 21.71 -46.60 7.51
C ILE A 399 22.63 -45.35 7.59
N PRO A 400 23.96 -45.52 7.30
CA PRO A 400 24.93 -44.44 7.47
C PRO A 400 24.63 -43.21 6.62
N GLU A 401 24.08 -43.39 5.41
CA GLU A 401 23.76 -42.31 4.46
C GLU A 401 22.70 -41.35 5.01
N LEU A 402 21.83 -41.85 5.91
CA LEU A 402 20.79 -41.06 6.57
C LEU A 402 21.14 -40.70 8.02
N ASN A 403 22.29 -41.13 8.53
CA ASN A 403 22.65 -41.09 9.96
C ASN A 403 21.59 -41.74 10.87
N TRP A 404 20.92 -42.79 10.39
CA TRP A 404 19.94 -43.53 11.15
C TRP A 404 20.58 -44.72 11.89
N PRO A 405 20.43 -44.82 13.20
CA PRO A 405 20.83 -46.02 13.93
C PRO A 405 19.83 -47.14 13.71
N THR A 406 20.10 -48.35 14.21
CA THR A 406 19.10 -49.44 14.25
C THR A 406 17.86 -48.96 14.97
N MET A 407 16.71 -48.97 14.28
CA MET A 407 15.42 -48.59 14.82
C MET A 407 14.28 -49.31 14.15
N THR A 408 13.10 -49.26 14.78
CA THR A 408 11.88 -49.79 14.24
C THR A 408 10.96 -48.65 13.86
N MET A 409 10.51 -48.65 12.61
CA MET A 409 9.61 -47.60 12.14
C MET A 409 8.70 -48.08 11.02
N ASP A 410 7.60 -47.35 10.81
CA ASP A 410 6.64 -47.58 9.75
C ASP A 410 7.07 -46.86 8.46
N PHE A 411 7.13 -47.61 7.37
CA PHE A 411 7.45 -47.09 6.07
C PHE A 411 6.23 -47.19 5.14
N PRO A 412 5.73 -46.14 4.56
CA PRO A 412 4.81 -46.22 3.45
C PRO A 412 5.51 -46.88 2.27
N THR A 413 4.75 -47.67 1.47
CA THR A 413 5.27 -48.34 0.28
C THR A 413 4.75 -47.69 -0.98
N ALA A 414 5.60 -47.59 -2.00
CA ALA A 414 5.21 -47.09 -3.31
C ALA A 414 4.19 -48.01 -3.99
N GLN A 415 3.36 -47.46 -4.87
CA GLN A 415 2.42 -48.22 -5.68
C GLN A 415 3.18 -49.21 -6.57
N GLY A 416 2.87 -50.50 -6.46
CA GLY A 416 3.50 -51.57 -7.24
C GLY A 416 4.28 -52.61 -6.41
N ILE A 417 4.41 -52.40 -5.10
CA ILE A 417 4.97 -53.43 -4.20
C ILE A 417 3.85 -54.37 -3.77
N ASP A 418 4.02 -55.68 -4.02
CA ASP A 418 3.07 -56.71 -3.62
C ASP A 418 3.23 -57.04 -2.13
N LEU A 419 2.41 -56.42 -1.29
CA LEU A 419 2.45 -56.56 0.16
C LEU A 419 1.93 -57.94 0.64
N GLU A 420 1.13 -58.67 -0.19
CA GLU A 420 0.59 -59.98 0.19
C GLU A 420 1.67 -61.06 0.22
N GLN A 421 2.79 -60.86 -0.45
CA GLN A 421 3.93 -61.75 -0.45
C GLN A 421 4.89 -61.52 0.72
N LEU A 422 4.76 -60.45 1.43
CA LEU A 422 5.61 -60.12 2.58
C LEU A 422 5.11 -60.87 3.83
N ARG A 423 6.04 -61.48 4.55
CA ARG A 423 5.76 -62.21 5.79
C ARG A 423 6.51 -61.59 6.97
N PRO A 424 5.86 -61.49 8.15
CA PRO A 424 6.56 -61.11 9.37
C PRO A 424 7.75 -62.03 9.66
N ASP A 425 8.72 -61.51 10.41
CA ASP A 425 9.99 -62.18 10.81
C ASP A 425 10.92 -62.58 9.66
N ARG A 426 10.73 -62.05 8.44
CA ARG A 426 11.66 -62.22 7.36
C ARG A 426 12.65 -61.07 7.23
N LYS A 427 13.93 -61.42 7.06
CA LYS A 427 14.97 -60.47 6.67
C LYS A 427 14.85 -60.14 5.20
N LEU A 428 14.90 -58.85 4.86
CA LEU A 428 14.82 -58.36 3.50
C LEU A 428 15.79 -57.21 3.28
N ARG A 429 16.10 -56.94 2.03
CA ARG A 429 16.79 -55.75 1.58
C ARG A 429 15.75 -54.86 0.90
N PHE A 430 15.71 -53.59 1.30
CA PHE A 430 14.73 -52.66 0.76
C PHE A 430 15.41 -51.36 0.37
N ARG A 431 14.84 -50.67 -0.60
CA ARG A 431 15.31 -49.39 -1.08
C ARG A 431 14.39 -48.29 -0.60
N ILE A 432 14.99 -47.28 0.00
CA ILE A 432 14.29 -46.11 0.52
C ILE A 432 14.52 -44.93 -0.43
N SER A 433 13.45 -44.28 -0.84
CA SER A 433 13.49 -43.01 -1.58
C SER A 433 12.66 -41.95 -0.90
N GLU A 434 12.96 -40.69 -1.14
CA GLU A 434 12.18 -39.56 -0.65
C GLU A 434 10.99 -39.37 -1.59
N GLY A 435 9.76 -39.50 -1.06
CA GLY A 435 8.52 -39.24 -1.79
C GLY A 435 8.26 -37.77 -2.06
N GLU A 436 7.20 -37.48 -2.84
CA GLU A 436 6.82 -36.08 -3.20
C GLU A 436 6.43 -35.21 -1.99
N ASP A 437 6.01 -35.83 -0.91
CA ASP A 437 5.64 -35.19 0.36
C ASP A 437 6.83 -34.99 1.32
N GLY A 438 8.04 -35.32 0.88
CA GLY A 438 9.27 -35.22 1.70
C GLY A 438 9.42 -36.34 2.73
N ARG A 439 8.55 -37.38 2.71
CA ARG A 439 8.66 -38.56 3.56
C ARG A 439 9.42 -39.66 2.86
N TYR A 440 10.16 -40.43 3.63
CA TYR A 440 10.83 -41.62 3.11
C TYR A 440 9.83 -42.75 2.90
N GLN A 441 9.85 -43.39 1.71
CA GLN A 441 9.02 -44.52 1.35
C GLN A 441 9.87 -45.65 0.79
N ILE A 442 9.38 -46.89 0.89
CA ILE A 442 9.99 -48.04 0.27
C ILE A 442 9.51 -48.15 -1.19
N ASP A 443 10.43 -48.12 -2.14
CA ASP A 443 10.13 -48.22 -3.58
C ASP A 443 10.62 -49.52 -4.25
N ALA A 444 11.42 -50.32 -3.55
CA ALA A 444 11.81 -51.66 -4.00
C ALA A 444 12.11 -52.57 -2.80
N ILE A 445 11.80 -53.83 -2.90
CA ILE A 445 12.07 -54.88 -1.91
C ILE A 445 12.69 -56.09 -2.59
N GLU A 446 13.80 -56.60 -2.03
CA GLU A 446 14.45 -57.82 -2.42
C GLU A 446 14.51 -58.80 -1.23
N PRO A 447 13.98 -60.01 -1.33
CA PRO A 447 14.09 -61.00 -0.25
C PRO A 447 15.56 -61.39 -0.08
N THR A 448 16.10 -61.20 1.12
CA THR A 448 17.44 -61.67 1.47
C THR A 448 17.40 -63.13 1.83
N GLY A 449 17.80 -64.04 0.89
CA GLY A 449 17.96 -65.47 1.18
C GLY A 449 17.03 -66.39 0.42
N ALA A 450 17.43 -66.75 -0.78
CA ALA A 450 17.24 -68.06 -1.31
C ALA A 450 18.64 -68.59 -1.67
N GLN A 451 19.26 -69.27 -0.75
CA GLN A 451 20.24 -70.31 -1.16
C GLN A 451 19.51 -71.62 -1.30
N PRO A 452 19.93 -72.46 -2.29
CA PRO A 452 19.23 -73.65 -2.74
C PRO A 452 19.15 -74.78 -1.70
#